data_69955119875ad1b415fd521f5a87d982
#
_entry.id   69955119875ad1b415fd521f5a87d982
#
_cell.length_a   1.000
_cell.length_b   1.000
_cell.length_c   1.000
_cell.angle_alpha   90.00
_cell.angle_beta   90.00
_cell.angle_gamma   90.00
#
_symmetry.space_group_name_H-M   'P 1'
#
loop_
_entity.id
_entity.type
_entity.pdbx_description
1 polymer ?
#
loop_
_entity_poly.entity_id
_entity_poly.type
_entity_poly.pdbx_seq_one_letter_code
_entity_poly.pdbx_strand_id
1 'polypeptide(L)'
;MLRLPTSFAFVLCAAFINAAHAQNSDLVVRKAVEDYLQIQIKGLPGKASFSLDAIQTGNLPVCQQVDVSTPPGARPWGRSSVSVRCVSGASWSLLVPVRIHVVGSYLVSARSINPGQTLVASDLVTQSGDLSELPSGILSDPAQAIGQVSRSAL
;
A
#
# COMPACT_ATOMS: atom_id res chain seq x y z
N MET A 1 71.82 -21.97 -0.32
CA MET A 1 70.64 -22.63 0.28
C MET A 1 69.80 -21.55 0.90
N LEU A 2 68.79 -21.05 0.16
CA LEU A 2 67.92 -19.96 0.59
C LEU A 2 66.52 -20.52 0.74
N ARG A 3 66.01 -20.59 1.97
CA ARG A 3 64.60 -21.04 2.27
C ARG A 3 63.63 -19.83 2.23
N LEU A 4 62.74 -19.84 1.31
CA LEU A 4 61.57 -18.92 1.30
C LEU A 4 60.54 -19.40 2.33
N PRO A 5 59.92 -18.51 3.11
CA PRO A 5 58.73 -18.85 3.91
C PRO A 5 57.46 -18.65 3.07
N THR A 6 56.74 -19.73 2.84
CA THR A 6 55.37 -19.76 2.35
C THR A 6 54.41 -19.48 3.52
N SER A 7 53.88 -18.27 3.64
CA SER A 7 52.69 -18.00 4.49
C SER A 7 52.16 -16.61 4.22
N PHE A 8 51.32 -16.43 3.19
CA PHE A 8 50.44 -15.28 3.08
C PHE A 8 49.36 -15.52 2.01
N ALA A 9 48.37 -16.30 2.29
CA ALA A 9 47.17 -16.37 1.47
C ALA A 9 46.01 -17.04 2.22
N PHE A 10 45.43 -16.40 3.24
CA PHE A 10 44.13 -16.85 3.76
C PHE A 10 43.51 -15.75 4.63
N VAL A 11 43.19 -14.57 4.11
CA VAL A 11 42.27 -13.62 4.74
C VAL A 11 41.69 -12.73 3.64
N LEU A 12 40.74 -13.21 2.85
CA LEU A 12 39.87 -12.32 2.04
C LEU A 12 38.60 -13.06 1.52
N CYS A 13 37.85 -13.71 2.38
CA CYS A 13 36.62 -14.35 1.93
C CYS A 13 35.40 -14.20 2.89
N ALA A 14 35.49 -13.34 3.91
CA ALA A 14 34.43 -13.26 4.93
C ALA A 14 33.47 -12.07 4.78
N ALA A 15 33.63 -11.16 3.80
CA ALA A 15 32.87 -9.94 3.72
C ALA A 15 31.63 -9.97 2.78
N PHE A 16 31.44 -11.04 1.99
CA PHE A 16 30.37 -11.07 0.98
C PHE A 16 29.08 -11.79 1.39
N ILE A 17 29.03 -12.40 2.56
CA ILE A 17 27.89 -13.27 2.94
C ILE A 17 26.68 -12.46 3.44
N ASN A 18 26.87 -11.25 3.98
CA ASN A 18 25.77 -10.49 4.57
C ASN A 18 24.86 -9.78 3.56
N ALA A 19 25.35 -9.43 2.37
CA ALA A 19 24.56 -8.74 1.35
C ALA A 19 23.48 -9.63 0.72
N ALA A 20 23.75 -10.92 0.57
CA ALA A 20 22.82 -11.88 -0.03
C ALA A 20 21.58 -12.17 0.87
N HIS A 21 21.72 -12.07 2.19
CA HIS A 21 20.63 -12.32 3.12
C HIS A 21 19.63 -11.14 3.18
N ALA A 22 20.12 -9.90 3.11
CA ALA A 22 19.26 -8.71 3.09
C ALA A 22 18.39 -8.66 1.83
N GLN A 23 18.97 -8.93 0.66
CA GLN A 23 18.24 -8.96 -0.61
C GLN A 23 17.15 -10.02 -0.63
N ASN A 24 17.35 -11.17 -0.01
CA ASN A 24 16.34 -12.22 0.06
C ASN A 24 15.16 -11.82 0.96
N SER A 25 15.41 -11.14 2.07
CA SER A 25 14.35 -10.65 2.97
C SER A 25 13.48 -9.59 2.31
N ASP A 26 14.07 -8.64 1.56
CA ASP A 26 13.32 -7.62 0.81
C ASP A 26 12.41 -8.24 -0.24
N LEU A 27 12.88 -9.25 -0.97
CA LEU A 27 12.10 -9.96 -1.98
C LEU A 27 10.93 -10.74 -1.37
N VAL A 28 11.13 -11.41 -0.23
CA VAL A 28 10.07 -12.16 0.48
C VAL A 28 8.99 -11.21 0.97
N VAL A 29 9.38 -10.11 1.60
CA VAL A 29 8.42 -9.09 2.09
C VAL A 29 7.67 -8.46 0.93
N ARG A 30 8.38 -8.06 -0.15
CA ARG A 30 7.77 -7.48 -1.35
C ARG A 30 6.71 -8.39 -1.93
N LYS A 31 7.08 -9.66 -2.17
CA LYS A 31 6.14 -10.63 -2.74
C LYS A 31 4.91 -10.82 -1.86
N ALA A 32 5.06 -10.96 -0.57
CA ALA A 32 3.94 -11.12 0.35
C ALA A 32 3.00 -9.90 0.34
N VAL A 33 3.56 -8.67 0.28
CA VAL A 33 2.78 -7.44 0.18
C VAL A 33 2.06 -7.35 -1.17
N GLU A 34 2.72 -7.70 -2.28
CA GLU A 34 2.11 -7.72 -3.61
C GLU A 34 0.95 -8.70 -3.69
N ASP A 35 1.14 -9.93 -3.22
CA ASP A 35 0.10 -10.97 -3.19
C ASP A 35 -1.11 -10.53 -2.34
N TYR A 36 -0.86 -9.92 -1.18
CA TYR A 36 -1.90 -9.35 -0.33
C TYR A 36 -2.67 -8.24 -1.02
N LEU A 37 -1.98 -7.26 -1.60
CA LEU A 37 -2.61 -6.12 -2.27
C LEU A 37 -3.39 -6.53 -3.51
N GLN A 38 -2.94 -7.51 -4.30
CA GLN A 38 -3.68 -8.04 -5.43
C GLN A 38 -5.07 -8.57 -5.05
N ILE A 39 -5.22 -9.08 -3.83
CA ILE A 39 -6.52 -9.52 -3.31
C ILE A 39 -7.34 -8.31 -2.86
N GLN A 40 -6.71 -7.39 -2.11
CA GLN A 40 -7.40 -6.23 -1.53
C GLN A 40 -7.98 -5.28 -2.59
N ILE A 41 -7.24 -5.02 -3.67
CA ILE A 41 -7.69 -4.09 -4.71
C ILE A 41 -8.88 -4.60 -5.52
N LYS A 42 -9.17 -5.91 -5.52
CA LYS A 42 -10.33 -6.48 -6.23
C LYS A 42 -11.68 -5.99 -5.68
N GLY A 43 -11.73 -5.58 -4.43
CA GLY A 43 -12.94 -5.05 -3.78
C GLY A 43 -13.14 -3.54 -3.94
N LEU A 44 -12.25 -2.83 -4.65
CA LEU A 44 -12.32 -1.38 -4.80
C LEU A 44 -13.24 -0.94 -5.95
N PRO A 45 -13.86 0.25 -5.86
CA PRO A 45 -14.82 0.73 -6.84
C PRO A 45 -14.09 1.27 -8.10
N GLY A 46 -13.83 0.41 -9.09
CA GLY A 46 -13.21 0.78 -10.36
C GLY A 46 -11.95 -0.01 -10.71
N LYS A 47 -11.14 0.54 -11.61
CA LYS A 47 -9.87 -0.07 -12.00
C LYS A 47 -8.80 0.32 -10.98
N ALA A 48 -8.36 -0.63 -10.18
CA ALA A 48 -7.35 -0.41 -9.17
C ALA A 48 -5.99 -0.95 -9.61
N SER A 49 -4.94 -0.23 -9.23
CA SER A 49 -3.53 -0.63 -9.35
C SER A 49 -2.78 -0.17 -8.11
N PHE A 50 -1.61 -0.72 -7.86
CA PHE A 50 -0.77 -0.29 -6.75
C PHE A 50 0.69 -0.18 -7.16
N SER A 51 1.43 0.61 -6.40
CA SER A 51 2.88 0.69 -6.46
C SER A 51 3.47 0.58 -5.06
N LEU A 52 4.64 -0.05 -4.99
CA LEU A 52 5.44 -0.20 -3.78
C LEU A 52 6.72 0.60 -3.95
N ASP A 53 7.06 1.39 -2.95
CA ASP A 53 8.38 1.99 -2.84
C ASP A 53 9.44 0.92 -2.49
N ALA A 54 10.70 1.32 -2.43
CA ALA A 54 11.78 0.44 -2.00
C ALA A 54 11.51 -0.02 -0.55
N ILE A 55 11.45 -1.33 -0.35
CA ILE A 55 11.32 -1.92 0.97
C ILE A 55 12.73 -2.08 1.53
N GLN A 56 12.95 -1.53 2.71
CA GLN A 56 14.23 -1.64 3.40
C GLN A 56 14.04 -2.49 4.66
N THR A 57 14.37 -3.76 4.56
CA THR A 57 14.35 -4.67 5.71
C THR A 57 15.60 -4.49 6.59
N GLY A 58 16.63 -3.81 6.06
CA GLY A 58 17.88 -3.57 6.80
C GLY A 58 18.51 -4.88 7.29
N ASN A 59 18.82 -4.91 8.59
CA ASN A 59 19.41 -6.08 9.25
C ASN A 59 18.36 -6.93 9.99
N LEU A 60 17.11 -6.96 9.50
CA LEU A 60 16.09 -7.81 10.13
C LEU A 60 16.49 -9.29 10.05
N PRO A 61 16.28 -10.05 11.12
CA PRO A 61 16.54 -11.48 11.11
C PRO A 61 15.69 -12.19 10.05
N VAL A 62 16.23 -13.26 9.48
CA VAL A 62 15.53 -14.07 8.47
C VAL A 62 14.21 -14.58 9.02
N CYS A 63 13.14 -14.37 8.29
CA CYS A 63 11.80 -14.81 8.61
C CYS A 63 11.38 -15.96 7.72
N GLN A 64 10.81 -17.00 8.31
CA GLN A 64 10.32 -18.17 7.59
C GLN A 64 8.90 -17.95 7.07
N GLN A 65 8.08 -17.18 7.82
CA GLN A 65 6.70 -16.87 7.45
C GLN A 65 6.33 -15.47 7.88
N VAL A 66 5.79 -14.69 6.95
CA VAL A 66 5.27 -13.34 7.21
C VAL A 66 3.75 -13.32 7.12
N ASP A 67 3.14 -12.49 7.94
CA ASP A 67 1.72 -12.12 7.91
C ASP A 67 1.60 -10.67 7.46
N VAL A 68 0.67 -10.38 6.54
CA VAL A 68 0.44 -9.04 6.01
C VAL A 68 -0.98 -8.63 6.31
N SER A 69 -1.14 -7.44 6.87
CA SER A 69 -2.44 -6.89 7.25
C SER A 69 -2.52 -5.39 7.02
N THR A 70 -3.75 -4.90 6.84
CA THR A 70 -4.02 -3.46 6.79
C THR A 70 -4.18 -2.92 8.20
N PRO A 71 -3.38 -1.91 8.63
CA PRO A 71 -3.56 -1.29 9.93
C PRO A 71 -4.95 -0.67 10.10
N PRO A 72 -5.52 -0.63 11.31
CA PRO A 72 -6.77 0.06 11.58
C PRO A 72 -6.70 1.52 11.17
N GLY A 73 -7.73 2.01 10.46
CA GLY A 73 -7.80 3.40 9.98
C GLY A 73 -6.99 3.71 8.74
N ALA A 74 -6.29 2.73 8.14
CA ALA A 74 -5.63 2.93 6.87
C ALA A 74 -6.64 3.23 5.76
N ARG A 75 -6.27 4.14 4.85
CA ARG A 75 -7.12 4.50 3.71
C ARG A 75 -7.16 3.34 2.70
N PRO A 76 -8.33 3.06 2.09
CA PRO A 76 -8.46 1.98 1.12
C PRO A 76 -7.75 2.28 -0.21
N TRP A 77 -7.48 3.55 -0.53
CA TRP A 77 -6.73 3.99 -1.71
C TRP A 77 -5.93 5.28 -1.41
N GLY A 78 -5.13 5.71 -2.37
CA GLY A 78 -4.16 6.80 -2.21
C GLY A 78 -2.91 6.33 -1.50
N ARG A 79 -2.29 7.22 -0.73
CA ARG A 79 -1.14 6.89 0.12
C ARG A 79 -1.63 6.12 1.34
N SER A 80 -1.12 4.92 1.53
CA SER A 80 -1.48 4.03 2.62
C SER A 80 -0.25 3.26 3.09
N SER A 81 -0.43 2.35 4.03
CA SER A 81 0.62 1.41 4.46
C SER A 81 0.01 0.08 4.81
N VAL A 82 0.80 -0.97 4.68
CA VAL A 82 0.48 -2.30 5.18
C VAL A 82 1.46 -2.69 6.26
N SER A 83 0.98 -3.44 7.26
CA SER A 83 1.80 -4.01 8.31
C SER A 83 2.25 -5.40 7.88
N VAL A 84 3.56 -5.64 7.92
CA VAL A 84 4.15 -6.95 7.72
C VAL A 84 4.77 -7.40 9.03
N ARG A 85 4.39 -8.57 9.48
CA ARG A 85 4.89 -9.15 10.73
C ARG A 85 5.48 -10.53 10.47
N CYS A 86 6.66 -10.78 11.00
CA CYS A 86 7.22 -12.11 11.03
C CYS A 86 6.49 -12.95 12.10
N VAL A 87 5.95 -14.09 11.69
CA VAL A 87 5.20 -15.00 12.55
C VAL A 87 5.92 -16.31 12.82
N SER A 88 7.02 -16.58 12.09
CA SER A 88 7.86 -17.76 12.30
C SER A 88 9.32 -17.46 11.93
N GLY A 89 10.23 -17.94 12.77
CA GLY A 89 11.68 -17.82 12.59
C GLY A 89 12.31 -16.58 13.22
N ALA A 90 11.55 -15.49 13.38
CA ALA A 90 12.00 -14.26 14.02
C ALA A 90 10.80 -13.48 14.63
N SER A 91 11.09 -12.39 15.35
CA SER A 91 10.07 -11.50 15.93
C SER A 91 10.36 -10.06 15.52
N TRP A 92 9.69 -9.60 14.46
CA TRP A 92 9.74 -8.21 14.00
C TRP A 92 8.46 -7.82 13.28
N SER A 93 8.21 -6.53 13.17
CA SER A 93 7.15 -5.96 12.35
C SER A 93 7.67 -4.75 11.58
N LEU A 94 7.12 -4.53 10.40
CA LEU A 94 7.50 -3.47 9.47
C LEU A 94 6.24 -2.84 8.87
N LEU A 95 6.22 -1.51 8.77
CA LEU A 95 5.23 -0.79 7.97
C LEU A 95 5.79 -0.53 6.59
N VAL A 96 5.12 -1.05 5.57
CA VAL A 96 5.49 -0.87 4.17
C VAL A 96 4.57 0.18 3.56
N PRO A 97 5.12 1.34 3.14
CA PRO A 97 4.33 2.35 2.44
C PRO A 97 3.91 1.83 1.06
N VAL A 98 2.64 2.07 0.74
CA VAL A 98 2.04 1.66 -0.52
C VAL A 98 1.24 2.82 -1.11
N ARG A 99 1.12 2.84 -2.43
CA ARG A 99 0.22 3.77 -3.12
C ARG A 99 -0.77 2.96 -3.94
N ILE A 100 -2.05 3.17 -3.69
CA ILE A 100 -3.14 2.48 -4.38
C ILE A 100 -3.88 3.51 -5.21
N HIS A 101 -3.88 3.34 -6.54
CA HIS A 101 -4.60 4.16 -7.51
C HIS A 101 -5.90 3.47 -7.87
N VAL A 102 -6.99 4.23 -7.91
CA VAL A 102 -8.31 3.72 -8.28
C VAL A 102 -8.94 4.68 -9.29
N VAL A 103 -9.06 4.25 -10.52
CA VAL A 103 -9.80 4.99 -11.54
C VAL A 103 -11.24 4.49 -11.55
N GLY A 104 -12.16 5.35 -11.18
CA GLY A 104 -13.56 5.00 -11.02
C GLY A 104 -14.50 6.19 -11.17
N SER A 105 -15.79 5.91 -11.00
CA SER A 105 -16.84 6.94 -11.04
C SER A 105 -17.07 7.55 -9.66
N TYR A 106 -17.37 8.83 -9.64
CA TYR A 106 -17.74 9.55 -8.43
C TYR A 106 -18.84 10.59 -8.73
N LEU A 107 -19.53 11.02 -7.69
CA LEU A 107 -20.63 11.98 -7.81
C LEU A 107 -20.12 13.39 -7.56
N VAL A 108 -20.61 14.33 -8.38
CA VAL A 108 -20.46 15.77 -8.18
C VAL A 108 -21.84 16.43 -8.24
N SER A 109 -21.98 17.60 -7.62
CA SER A 109 -23.20 18.41 -7.77
C SER A 109 -23.32 18.94 -9.19
N ALA A 110 -24.50 18.80 -9.80
CA ALA A 110 -24.82 19.35 -11.12
C ALA A 110 -25.08 20.84 -11.07
N ARG A 111 -25.41 21.39 -9.90
CA ARG A 111 -25.73 22.80 -9.62
C ARG A 111 -25.35 23.15 -8.19
N SER A 112 -25.39 24.40 -7.85
CA SER A 112 -25.24 24.83 -6.46
C SER A 112 -26.36 24.30 -5.57
N ILE A 113 -26.00 23.74 -4.43
CA ILE A 113 -26.88 23.14 -3.44
C ILE A 113 -26.72 23.91 -2.13
N ASN A 114 -27.80 24.38 -1.58
CA ASN A 114 -27.81 25.11 -0.31
C ASN A 114 -27.81 24.16 0.89
N PRO A 115 -27.26 24.58 2.04
CA PRO A 115 -27.39 23.84 3.27
C PRO A 115 -28.88 23.60 3.61
N GLY A 116 -29.23 22.41 4.08
CA GLY A 116 -30.58 21.99 4.39
C GLY A 116 -31.40 21.49 3.20
N GLN A 117 -30.88 21.56 1.99
CA GLN A 117 -31.55 21.03 0.80
C GLN A 117 -31.45 19.51 0.73
N THR A 118 -32.59 18.85 0.46
CA THR A 118 -32.60 17.41 0.19
C THR A 118 -32.15 17.15 -1.24
N LEU A 119 -31.20 16.23 -1.42
CA LEU A 119 -30.61 15.84 -2.70
C LEU A 119 -31.60 14.99 -3.50
N VAL A 120 -31.77 15.32 -4.77
CA VAL A 120 -32.52 14.53 -5.75
C VAL A 120 -31.61 14.13 -6.90
N ALA A 121 -32.03 13.15 -7.71
CA ALA A 121 -31.20 12.61 -8.79
C ALA A 121 -30.71 13.68 -9.79
N SER A 122 -31.52 14.69 -10.08
CA SER A 122 -31.14 15.81 -10.97
C SER A 122 -30.08 16.75 -10.40
N ASP A 123 -29.81 16.66 -9.10
CA ASP A 123 -28.77 17.46 -8.45
C ASP A 123 -27.37 16.84 -8.59
N LEU A 124 -27.29 15.63 -9.13
CA LEU A 124 -26.07 14.81 -9.14
C LEU A 124 -25.67 14.46 -10.57
N VAL A 125 -24.37 14.54 -10.84
CA VAL A 125 -23.74 14.08 -12.08
C VAL A 125 -22.63 13.12 -11.73
N THR A 126 -22.53 12.03 -12.48
CA THR A 126 -21.44 11.08 -12.36
C THR A 126 -20.27 11.54 -13.22
N GLN A 127 -19.09 11.64 -12.62
CA GLN A 127 -17.84 11.86 -13.31
C GLN A 127 -16.91 10.65 -13.12
N SER A 128 -15.90 10.51 -13.97
CA SER A 128 -14.88 9.48 -13.86
C SER A 128 -13.51 10.12 -13.71
N GLY A 129 -12.69 9.56 -12.84
CA GLY A 129 -11.32 10.06 -12.58
C GLY A 129 -10.58 9.21 -11.57
N ASP A 130 -9.39 9.66 -11.20
CA ASP A 130 -8.59 9.00 -10.16
C ASP A 130 -9.12 9.37 -8.77
N LEU A 131 -9.77 8.42 -8.12
CA LEU A 131 -10.33 8.57 -6.78
C LEU A 131 -9.25 8.80 -5.71
N SER A 132 -7.99 8.42 -6.00
CA SER A 132 -6.87 8.60 -5.08
C SER A 132 -6.43 10.06 -4.93
N GLU A 133 -6.77 10.91 -5.90
CA GLU A 133 -6.49 12.36 -5.89
C GLU A 133 -7.65 13.17 -5.29
N LEU A 134 -8.79 12.53 -5.02
CA LEU A 134 -9.98 13.20 -4.49
C LEU A 134 -9.99 13.18 -2.96
N PRO A 135 -10.75 14.09 -2.32
CA PRO A 135 -10.94 14.09 -0.87
C PRO A 135 -11.53 12.77 -0.37
N SER A 136 -11.26 12.43 0.88
CA SER A 136 -11.90 11.27 1.52
C SER A 136 -13.41 11.51 1.68
N GLY A 137 -14.21 10.46 1.48
CA GLY A 137 -15.66 10.53 1.65
C GLY A 137 -16.43 10.86 0.37
N ILE A 138 -15.79 10.80 -0.80
CA ILE A 138 -16.51 10.85 -2.07
C ILE A 138 -17.49 9.69 -2.18
N LEU A 139 -18.63 9.95 -2.81
CA LEU A 139 -19.64 8.94 -3.11
C LEU A 139 -19.51 8.50 -4.56
N SER A 140 -19.63 7.20 -4.80
CA SER A 140 -19.64 6.61 -6.14
C SER A 140 -21.02 6.06 -6.53
N ASP A 141 -21.91 5.87 -5.54
CA ASP A 141 -23.24 5.34 -5.75
C ASP A 141 -24.29 6.42 -5.47
N PRO A 142 -25.11 6.82 -6.49
CA PRO A 142 -26.20 7.80 -6.32
C PRO A 142 -27.19 7.45 -5.22
N ALA A 143 -27.44 6.15 -4.97
CA ALA A 143 -28.38 5.71 -3.95
C ALA A 143 -27.94 6.13 -2.53
N GLN A 144 -26.66 6.36 -2.31
CA GLN A 144 -26.12 6.82 -1.02
C GLN A 144 -26.34 8.33 -0.80
N ALA A 145 -26.52 9.09 -1.88
CA ALA A 145 -26.67 10.54 -1.83
C ALA A 145 -28.13 11.00 -1.94
N ILE A 146 -28.95 10.35 -2.76
CA ILE A 146 -30.33 10.72 -3.00
C ILE A 146 -31.12 10.59 -1.69
N GLY A 147 -31.92 11.64 -1.35
CA GLY A 147 -32.68 11.71 -0.11
C GLY A 147 -31.90 12.22 1.10
N GLN A 148 -30.57 12.38 0.99
CA GLN A 148 -29.76 12.99 2.05
C GLN A 148 -29.93 14.51 2.06
N VAL A 149 -29.73 15.10 3.24
CA VAL A 149 -29.79 16.55 3.41
C VAL A 149 -28.39 17.12 3.41
N SER A 150 -28.10 18.09 2.54
CA SER A 150 -26.80 18.76 2.50
C SER A 150 -26.55 19.52 3.80
N ARG A 151 -25.40 19.32 4.40
CA ARG A 151 -24.97 20.03 5.62
C ARG A 151 -24.20 21.32 5.34
N SER A 152 -23.68 21.45 4.13
CA SER A 152 -22.92 22.61 3.66
C SER A 152 -23.31 22.95 2.24
N ALA A 153 -22.95 24.15 1.78
CA ALA A 153 -23.08 24.48 0.36
C ALA A 153 -22.17 23.57 -0.49
N LEU A 154 -22.68 23.11 -1.61
CA LEU A 154 -21.97 22.31 -2.61
C LEU A 154 -21.98 23.05 -3.95
#